data_52522ffd78e44f48fd2783c68328b9f3
#
_entry.id   52522ffd78e44f48fd2783c68328b9f3
#
_cell.length_a   1.000
_cell.length_b   1.000
_cell.length_c   1.000
_cell.angle_alpha   90.00
_cell.angle_beta   90.00
_cell.angle_gamma   90.00
#
_symmetry.space_group_name_H-M   'P 1'
#
loop_
_entity.id
_entity.type
_entity.pdbx_description
1 polymer ?
#
loop_
_entity_poly.entity_id
_entity_poly.type
_entity_poly.pdbx_seq_one_letter_code
_entity_poly.pdbx_strand_id
1 'polypeptide(L)'
;DQPTDSGLPFVGIDDRAAIAPAARALVEAGHRKIGVLAIRLKRERHDGPISWDELQGADMHVQRARVMGAMDVFAQAGIAPETVPVVTQHINDAHTTRAAAQLLLDAHPDLTAVLCTTDSMALGVMTYARERGIDIPGELSVTGFDGIDAAQRLGLTTIIQPNKAKGAAAGHMLSNLIAAADNAAAAVPAVSRRVLRTNFAAGRTVAPPR
;
A
#
# COMPACT_ATOMS: atom_id res chain seq x y z
N ASP A 1 3.37 10.28 -8.59
CA ASP A 1 3.71 10.60 -7.21
C ASP A 1 3.86 12.13 -7.06
N GLN A 2 2.98 12.79 -6.32
CA GLN A 2 2.95 14.23 -6.20
C GLN A 2 3.08 14.65 -4.73
N PRO A 3 4.03 15.56 -4.40
CA PRO A 3 4.14 16.14 -3.06
C PRO A 3 2.84 16.87 -2.66
N THR A 4 2.55 16.86 -1.37
CA THR A 4 1.28 17.41 -0.82
C THR A 4 1.12 18.92 -1.03
N ASP A 5 2.20 19.64 -1.20
CA ASP A 5 2.33 21.10 -1.26
C ASP A 5 2.80 21.63 -2.63
N SER A 6 2.64 20.83 -3.68
CA SER A 6 3.10 21.19 -5.03
C SER A 6 2.42 22.41 -5.64
N GLY A 7 1.34 22.91 -5.04
CA GLY A 7 0.54 24.01 -5.60
C GLY A 7 -0.23 23.63 -6.88
N LEU A 8 -0.23 22.35 -7.27
CA LEU A 8 -0.91 21.87 -8.47
C LEU A 8 -2.28 21.26 -8.12
N PRO A 9 -3.24 21.29 -9.07
CA PRO A 9 -4.50 20.58 -8.93
C PRO A 9 -4.27 19.08 -8.65
N PHE A 10 -5.02 18.52 -7.72
CA PHE A 10 -4.82 17.16 -7.25
C PHE A 10 -6.13 16.39 -7.14
N VAL A 11 -6.14 15.17 -7.69
CA VAL A 11 -7.17 14.15 -7.44
C VAL A 11 -6.49 12.88 -6.99
N GLY A 12 -6.80 12.39 -5.80
CA GLY A 12 -6.17 11.20 -5.24
C GLY A 12 -6.90 10.67 -4.02
N ILE A 13 -6.17 9.91 -3.23
CA ILE A 13 -6.58 9.40 -1.93
C ILE A 13 -5.59 9.88 -0.87
N ASP A 14 -5.95 9.77 0.40
CA ASP A 14 -5.00 9.86 1.51
C ASP A 14 -4.37 8.48 1.72
N ASP A 15 -3.21 8.23 1.12
CA ASP A 15 -2.54 6.92 1.14
C ASP A 15 -2.16 6.49 2.56
N ARG A 16 -1.80 7.44 3.46
CA ARG A 16 -1.47 7.15 4.86
C ARG A 16 -2.69 6.69 5.65
N ALA A 17 -3.80 7.38 5.50
CA ALA A 17 -5.05 6.97 6.15
C ALA A 17 -5.67 5.73 5.50
N ALA A 18 -5.50 5.56 4.18
CA ALA A 18 -6.12 4.48 3.42
C ALA A 18 -5.59 3.08 3.76
N ILE A 19 -4.30 2.94 4.13
CA ILE A 19 -3.71 1.64 4.51
C ILE A 19 -4.13 1.19 5.91
N ALA A 20 -4.52 2.12 6.78
CA ALA A 20 -4.75 1.85 8.19
C ALA A 20 -5.79 0.74 8.45
N PRO A 21 -6.91 0.59 7.72
CA PRO A 21 -7.83 -0.54 7.94
C PRO A 21 -7.18 -1.91 7.70
N ALA A 22 -6.30 -2.05 6.71
CA ALA A 22 -5.58 -3.31 6.47
C ALA A 22 -4.60 -3.64 7.60
N ALA A 23 -3.87 -2.63 8.11
CA ALA A 23 -2.99 -2.78 9.26
C ALA A 23 -3.78 -3.13 10.54
N ARG A 24 -4.93 -2.45 10.78
CA ARG A 24 -5.81 -2.76 11.91
C ARG A 24 -6.33 -4.19 11.87
N ALA A 25 -6.74 -4.68 10.70
CA ALA A 25 -7.22 -6.05 10.57
C ALA A 25 -6.19 -7.09 11.07
N LEU A 26 -4.89 -6.87 10.81
CA LEU A 26 -3.83 -7.73 11.31
C LEU A 26 -3.66 -7.62 12.84
N VAL A 27 -3.61 -6.40 13.35
CA VAL A 27 -3.43 -6.15 14.79
C VAL A 27 -4.62 -6.65 15.62
N GLU A 28 -5.85 -6.43 15.15
CA GLU A 28 -7.09 -6.87 15.78
C GLU A 28 -7.25 -8.40 15.74
N ALA A 29 -6.71 -9.06 14.69
CA ALA A 29 -6.59 -10.51 14.64
C ALA A 29 -5.56 -11.07 15.65
N GLY A 30 -4.73 -10.23 16.27
CA GLY A 30 -3.77 -10.61 17.30
C GLY A 30 -2.31 -10.69 16.80
N HIS A 31 -2.03 -10.38 15.53
CA HIS A 31 -0.66 -10.41 15.01
C HIS A 31 0.21 -9.34 15.67
N ARG A 32 1.46 -9.75 16.01
CA ARG A 32 2.49 -8.86 16.57
C ARG A 32 3.82 -8.99 15.80
N LYS A 33 4.04 -10.11 15.11
CA LYS A 33 5.18 -10.38 14.23
C LYS A 33 4.71 -10.18 12.80
N ILE A 34 4.84 -8.95 12.30
CA ILE A 34 4.32 -8.49 11.01
C ILE A 34 5.47 -7.98 10.16
N GLY A 35 5.55 -8.41 8.92
CA GLY A 35 6.47 -7.86 7.92
C GLY A 35 5.74 -6.97 6.93
N VAL A 36 6.46 -6.10 6.23
CA VAL A 36 5.90 -5.21 5.20
C VAL A 36 6.62 -5.43 3.87
N LEU A 37 5.84 -5.62 2.80
CA LEU A 37 6.33 -5.54 1.44
C LEU A 37 5.87 -4.24 0.78
N ALA A 38 6.84 -3.46 0.29
CA ALA A 38 6.58 -2.15 -0.30
C ALA A 38 7.14 -2.06 -1.73
N ILE A 39 6.40 -1.40 -2.61
CA ILE A 39 6.86 -1.09 -3.95
C ILE A 39 7.58 0.25 -3.97
N ARG A 40 8.75 0.32 -4.60
CA ARG A 40 9.48 1.52 -5.01
C ARG A 40 9.45 2.65 -3.96
N LEU A 41 10.16 2.48 -2.85
CA LEU A 41 10.27 3.51 -1.82
C LEU A 41 11.25 4.63 -2.20
N LYS A 42 12.23 4.32 -3.06
CA LYS A 42 13.23 5.28 -3.57
C LYS A 42 13.10 5.45 -5.10
N ARG A 43 13.46 6.62 -5.61
CA ARG A 43 13.58 6.87 -7.06
C ARG A 43 14.71 6.06 -7.67
N GLU A 44 15.83 6.03 -6.98
CA GLU A 44 16.92 5.12 -7.30
C GLU A 44 16.49 3.68 -7.11
N ARG A 45 17.02 2.79 -7.96
CA ARG A 45 16.71 1.38 -7.84
C ARG A 45 17.23 0.84 -6.52
N HIS A 46 16.32 0.36 -5.70
CA HIS A 46 16.61 -0.35 -4.47
C HIS A 46 15.68 -1.56 -4.38
N ASP A 47 16.27 -2.74 -4.35
CA ASP A 47 15.57 -4.03 -4.20
C ASP A 47 16.14 -4.70 -2.94
N GLY A 48 15.28 -4.98 -1.93
CA GLY A 48 15.71 -5.64 -0.71
C GLY A 48 15.23 -4.96 0.58
N PRO A 49 15.86 -5.30 1.72
CA PRO A 49 15.53 -4.70 3.01
C PRO A 49 15.80 -3.20 3.00
N ILE A 50 15.00 -2.46 3.76
CA ILE A 50 15.19 -1.02 3.99
C ILE A 50 15.13 -0.76 5.49
N SER A 51 16.08 -0.01 6.01
CA SER A 51 16.13 0.39 7.41
C SER A 51 15.04 1.43 7.75
N TRP A 52 14.75 1.58 9.04
CA TRP A 52 13.81 2.59 9.52
C TRP A 52 14.23 4.01 9.11
N ASP A 53 15.50 4.36 9.24
CA ASP A 53 16.00 5.70 8.88
C ASP A 53 15.90 5.95 7.37
N GLU A 54 16.23 4.97 6.54
CA GLU A 54 16.05 5.05 5.09
C GLU A 54 14.59 5.17 4.69
N LEU A 55 13.68 4.47 5.38
CA LEU A 55 12.24 4.57 5.16
C LEU A 55 11.71 5.97 5.47
N GLN A 56 12.16 6.57 6.56
CA GLN A 56 11.80 7.95 6.92
C GLN A 56 12.26 8.96 5.85
N GLY A 57 13.41 8.74 5.24
CA GLY A 57 13.97 9.55 4.16
C GLY A 57 13.50 9.16 2.74
N ALA A 58 12.63 8.16 2.59
CA ALA A 58 12.19 7.68 1.28
C ALA A 58 11.47 8.78 0.49
N ASP A 59 11.83 8.93 -0.79
CA ASP A 59 11.42 10.06 -1.63
C ASP A 59 10.22 9.77 -2.55
N MET A 60 9.70 8.53 -2.53
CA MET A 60 8.46 8.15 -3.20
C MET A 60 7.27 8.33 -2.25
N HIS A 61 6.67 9.53 -2.26
CA HIS A 61 5.72 9.99 -1.24
C HIS A 61 4.50 9.10 -1.03
N VAL A 62 3.88 8.60 -2.10
CA VAL A 62 2.69 7.73 -2.03
C VAL A 62 3.04 6.41 -1.34
N GLN A 63 4.11 5.77 -1.78
CA GLN A 63 4.55 4.48 -1.26
C GLN A 63 5.00 4.59 0.20
N ARG A 64 5.79 5.63 0.51
CA ARG A 64 6.17 5.94 1.88
C ARG A 64 4.96 6.19 2.77
N ALA A 65 3.97 6.96 2.30
CA ALA A 65 2.77 7.26 3.05
C ALA A 65 2.00 5.99 3.45
N ARG A 66 1.88 5.00 2.55
CA ARG A 66 1.26 3.71 2.87
C ARG A 66 2.04 2.97 3.97
N VAL A 67 3.35 2.85 3.84
CA VAL A 67 4.15 2.16 4.87
C VAL A 67 4.04 2.90 6.20
N MET A 68 4.20 4.22 6.21
CA MET A 68 4.11 5.02 7.45
C MET A 68 2.71 4.93 8.09
N GLY A 69 1.64 4.88 7.30
CA GLY A 69 0.29 4.69 7.82
C GLY A 69 0.08 3.33 8.49
N ALA A 70 0.72 2.28 7.98
CA ALA A 70 0.75 0.98 8.65
C ALA A 70 1.55 1.03 9.95
N MET A 71 2.73 1.66 9.93
CA MET A 71 3.58 1.83 11.11
C MET A 71 2.89 2.63 12.23
N ASP A 72 2.07 3.64 11.89
CA ASP A 72 1.26 4.37 12.87
C ASP A 72 0.29 3.44 13.63
N VAL A 73 -0.36 2.51 12.91
CA VAL A 73 -1.27 1.53 13.51
C VAL A 73 -0.50 0.52 14.36
N PHE A 74 0.65 0.04 13.89
CA PHE A 74 1.50 -0.89 14.62
C PHE A 74 2.02 -0.27 15.92
N ALA A 75 2.50 0.98 15.87
CA ALA A 75 2.94 1.71 17.05
C ALA A 75 1.82 1.87 18.11
N GLN A 76 0.59 2.20 17.68
CA GLN A 76 -0.58 2.28 18.57
C GLN A 76 -0.91 0.94 19.22
N ALA A 77 -0.54 -0.18 18.60
CA ALA A 77 -0.70 -1.53 19.14
C ALA A 77 0.51 -2.03 19.94
N GLY A 78 1.50 -1.16 20.19
CA GLY A 78 2.69 -1.48 20.96
C GLY A 78 3.78 -2.24 20.17
N ILE A 79 3.69 -2.24 18.83
CA ILE A 79 4.74 -2.78 17.95
C ILE A 79 5.64 -1.62 17.54
N ALA A 80 6.90 -1.63 17.96
CA ALA A 80 7.86 -0.58 17.64
C ALA A 80 8.16 -0.59 16.13
N PRO A 81 7.92 0.51 15.39
CA PRO A 81 8.06 0.54 13.93
C PRO A 81 9.44 0.12 13.41
N GLU A 82 10.50 0.46 14.14
CA GLU A 82 11.87 0.10 13.83
C GLU A 82 12.16 -1.41 13.92
N THR A 83 11.29 -2.17 14.55
CA THR A 83 11.39 -3.64 14.65
C THR A 83 10.65 -4.37 13.54
N VAL A 84 9.84 -3.65 12.76
CA VAL A 84 9.05 -4.22 11.66
C VAL A 84 9.94 -4.36 10.42
N PRO A 85 10.23 -5.59 9.94
CA PRO A 85 11.03 -5.76 8.74
C PRO A 85 10.27 -5.25 7.52
N VAL A 86 10.93 -4.41 6.72
CA VAL A 86 10.41 -3.88 5.47
C VAL A 86 11.31 -4.31 4.33
N VAL A 87 10.72 -4.91 3.29
CA VAL A 87 11.41 -5.20 2.03
C VAL A 87 10.74 -4.41 0.92
N THR A 88 11.56 -3.75 0.09
CA THR A 88 11.08 -3.00 -1.07
C THR A 88 11.55 -3.62 -2.37
N GLN A 89 10.76 -3.46 -3.44
CA GLN A 89 11.11 -3.84 -4.80
C GLN A 89 10.85 -2.67 -5.75
N HIS A 90 11.77 -2.45 -6.67
CA HIS A 90 11.62 -1.34 -7.63
C HIS A 90 10.57 -1.63 -8.71
N ILE A 91 10.40 -2.89 -9.08
CA ILE A 91 9.46 -3.36 -10.10
C ILE A 91 8.37 -4.20 -9.46
N ASN A 92 7.13 -4.07 -9.94
CA ASN A 92 5.94 -4.70 -9.37
C ASN A 92 5.37 -5.77 -10.34
N ASP A 93 6.21 -6.68 -10.80
CA ASP A 93 5.81 -7.84 -11.60
C ASP A 93 5.74 -9.13 -10.75
N ALA A 94 5.22 -10.21 -11.33
CA ALA A 94 5.03 -11.47 -10.62
C ALA A 94 6.35 -12.11 -10.14
N HIS A 95 7.44 -11.94 -10.90
CA HIS A 95 8.73 -12.51 -10.53
C HIS A 95 9.36 -11.74 -9.36
N THR A 96 9.40 -10.42 -9.45
CA THR A 96 10.03 -9.56 -8.43
C THR A 96 9.22 -9.55 -7.12
N THR A 97 7.89 -9.56 -7.19
CA THR A 97 7.05 -9.61 -5.97
C THR A 97 7.16 -10.95 -5.26
N ARG A 98 7.25 -12.06 -6.00
CA ARG A 98 7.52 -13.40 -5.42
C ARG A 98 8.90 -13.45 -4.79
N ALA A 99 9.94 -12.87 -5.44
CA ALA A 99 11.31 -12.83 -4.90
C ALA A 99 11.38 -11.97 -3.61
N ALA A 100 10.65 -10.84 -3.56
CA ALA A 100 10.54 -10.03 -2.36
C ALA A 100 9.89 -10.79 -1.19
N ALA A 101 8.83 -11.57 -1.47
CA ALA A 101 8.18 -12.41 -0.48
C ALA A 101 9.15 -13.46 0.07
N GLN A 102 9.91 -14.12 -0.81
CA GLN A 102 10.95 -15.06 -0.43
C GLN A 102 11.99 -14.40 0.48
N LEU A 103 12.52 -13.25 0.08
CA LEU A 103 13.54 -12.54 0.85
C LEU A 103 13.06 -12.19 2.26
N LEU A 104 11.82 -11.68 2.37
CA LEU A 104 11.24 -11.30 3.66
C LEU A 104 11.00 -12.53 4.55
N LEU A 105 10.35 -13.57 4.02
CA LEU A 105 9.93 -14.72 4.81
C LEU A 105 11.09 -15.67 5.14
N ASP A 106 12.10 -15.80 4.27
CA ASP A 106 13.30 -16.61 4.58
C ASP A 106 14.18 -15.94 5.65
N ALA A 107 14.23 -14.59 5.65
CA ALA A 107 14.98 -13.84 6.67
C ALA A 107 14.24 -13.76 8.02
N HIS A 108 12.91 -13.83 8.02
CA HIS A 108 12.06 -13.68 9.20
C HIS A 108 11.01 -14.80 9.26
N PRO A 109 11.42 -16.05 9.55
CA PRO A 109 10.53 -17.22 9.53
C PRO A 109 9.49 -17.23 10.66
N ASP A 110 9.60 -16.33 11.62
CA ASP A 110 8.68 -16.14 12.74
C ASP A 110 7.55 -15.14 12.46
N LEU A 111 7.53 -14.54 11.27
CA LEU A 111 6.43 -13.66 10.86
C LEU A 111 5.13 -14.45 10.74
N THR A 112 4.08 -13.90 11.33
CA THR A 112 2.72 -14.47 11.25
C THR A 112 1.81 -13.70 10.31
N ALA A 113 2.25 -12.53 9.84
CA ALA A 113 1.51 -11.74 8.87
C ALA A 113 2.43 -10.90 7.98
N VAL A 114 1.96 -10.62 6.76
CA VAL A 114 2.59 -9.68 5.83
C VAL A 114 1.56 -8.66 5.36
N LEU A 115 1.88 -7.37 5.57
CA LEU A 115 1.15 -6.27 4.98
C LEU A 115 1.84 -5.87 3.68
N CYS A 116 1.10 -5.87 2.58
CA CYS A 116 1.60 -5.48 1.27
C CYS A 116 1.03 -4.14 0.83
N THR A 117 1.88 -3.25 0.31
CA THR A 117 1.45 -1.92 -0.16
C THR A 117 0.79 -1.95 -1.54
N THR A 118 0.77 -3.12 -2.21
CA THR A 118 -0.01 -3.39 -3.43
C THR A 118 -0.56 -4.82 -3.42
N ASP A 119 -1.64 -5.06 -4.14
CA ASP A 119 -2.19 -6.41 -4.32
C ASP A 119 -1.23 -7.32 -5.10
N SER A 120 -0.45 -6.77 -6.04
CA SER A 120 0.56 -7.55 -6.77
C SER A 120 1.61 -8.13 -5.82
N MET A 121 2.03 -7.37 -4.81
CA MET A 121 2.93 -7.87 -3.77
C MET A 121 2.26 -8.97 -2.93
N ALA A 122 1.00 -8.78 -2.56
CA ALA A 122 0.25 -9.80 -1.82
C ALA A 122 0.10 -11.10 -2.63
N LEU A 123 -0.14 -11.00 -3.94
CA LEU A 123 -0.15 -12.17 -4.83
C LEU A 123 1.22 -12.86 -4.92
N GLY A 124 2.31 -12.08 -4.85
CA GLY A 124 3.68 -12.61 -4.74
C GLY A 124 3.87 -13.41 -3.45
N VAL A 125 3.41 -12.91 -2.30
CA VAL A 125 3.40 -13.62 -1.01
C VAL A 125 2.59 -14.91 -1.11
N MET A 126 1.36 -14.86 -1.64
CA MET A 126 0.49 -16.01 -1.79
C MET A 126 1.11 -17.08 -2.71
N THR A 127 1.82 -16.65 -3.75
CA THR A 127 2.53 -17.56 -4.66
C THR A 127 3.68 -18.27 -3.93
N TYR A 128 4.53 -17.52 -3.24
CA TYR A 128 5.65 -18.07 -2.47
C TYR A 128 5.16 -19.00 -1.34
N ALA A 129 4.14 -18.59 -0.58
CA ALA A 129 3.55 -19.40 0.47
C ALA A 129 3.04 -20.75 -0.07
N ARG A 130 2.33 -20.74 -1.21
CA ARG A 130 1.86 -21.97 -1.85
C ARG A 130 3.01 -22.89 -2.27
N GLU A 131 4.11 -22.36 -2.82
CA GLU A 131 5.30 -23.12 -3.20
C GLU A 131 6.00 -23.76 -2.00
N ARG A 132 5.91 -23.13 -0.83
CA ARG A 132 6.51 -23.58 0.43
C ARG A 132 5.55 -24.42 1.30
N GLY A 133 4.29 -24.58 0.89
CA GLY A 133 3.28 -25.28 1.65
C GLY A 133 2.80 -24.50 2.89
N ILE A 134 3.01 -23.18 2.96
CA ILE A 134 2.55 -22.32 4.04
C ILE A 134 1.06 -22.03 3.84
N ASP A 135 0.25 -22.35 4.85
CA ASP A 135 -1.19 -22.14 4.81
C ASP A 135 -1.57 -20.67 5.03
N ILE A 136 -2.34 -20.09 4.10
CA ILE A 136 -2.94 -18.77 4.24
C ILE A 136 -4.47 -18.93 4.36
N PRO A 137 -5.07 -18.46 5.46
CA PRO A 137 -4.50 -17.63 6.53
C PRO A 137 -3.98 -18.39 7.76
N GLY A 138 -3.99 -19.72 7.77
CA GLY A 138 -3.78 -20.51 8.97
C GLY A 138 -2.39 -20.38 9.61
N GLU A 139 -1.35 -20.15 8.82
CA GLU A 139 0.04 -19.97 9.31
C GLU A 139 0.54 -18.56 9.01
N LEU A 140 0.06 -17.94 7.91
CA LEU A 140 0.46 -16.62 7.49
C LEU A 140 -0.74 -15.79 7.04
N SER A 141 -1.04 -14.69 7.70
CA SER A 141 -2.03 -13.73 7.25
C SER A 141 -1.42 -12.74 6.24
N VAL A 142 -2.22 -12.36 5.23
CA VAL A 142 -1.77 -11.46 4.16
C VAL A 142 -2.81 -10.39 3.88
N THR A 143 -2.37 -9.14 3.79
CA THR A 143 -3.19 -8.03 3.32
C THR A 143 -2.59 -7.34 2.11
N GLY A 144 -3.41 -6.75 1.25
CA GLY A 144 -3.02 -6.02 0.07
C GLY A 144 -3.55 -4.59 0.02
N PHE A 145 -3.33 -3.95 -1.12
CA PHE A 145 -3.80 -2.61 -1.43
C PHE A 145 -3.98 -2.50 -2.95
N ASP A 146 -5.02 -1.90 -3.43
CA ASP A 146 -5.48 -1.47 -4.76
C ASP A 146 -6.88 -2.03 -5.09
N GLY A 147 -7.22 -3.25 -4.66
CA GLY A 147 -8.48 -3.92 -4.95
C GLY A 147 -8.57 -4.40 -6.39
N ILE A 148 -7.48 -4.94 -6.95
CA ILE A 148 -7.51 -5.48 -8.33
C ILE A 148 -8.40 -6.71 -8.44
N ASP A 149 -9.00 -6.93 -9.60
CA ASP A 149 -9.95 -8.03 -9.83
C ASP A 149 -9.37 -9.42 -9.48
N ALA A 150 -8.09 -9.64 -9.77
CA ALA A 150 -7.44 -10.92 -9.47
C ALA A 150 -7.37 -11.18 -7.95
N ALA A 151 -7.03 -10.15 -7.17
CA ALA A 151 -6.97 -10.21 -5.71
C ALA A 151 -8.35 -10.44 -5.09
N GLN A 152 -9.37 -9.73 -5.59
CA GLN A 152 -10.75 -9.90 -5.12
C GLN A 152 -11.27 -11.32 -5.39
N ARG A 153 -11.02 -11.88 -6.59
CA ARG A 153 -11.41 -13.26 -6.92
C ARG A 153 -10.75 -14.30 -6.01
N LEU A 154 -9.53 -14.04 -5.56
CA LEU A 154 -8.82 -14.91 -4.63
C LEU A 154 -9.21 -14.69 -3.17
N GLY A 155 -10.09 -13.71 -2.89
CA GLY A 155 -10.54 -13.38 -1.54
C GLY A 155 -9.45 -12.71 -0.70
N LEU A 156 -8.55 -11.94 -1.32
CA LEU A 156 -7.54 -11.17 -0.59
C LEU A 156 -8.21 -10.08 0.26
N THR A 157 -7.79 -9.97 1.52
CA THR A 157 -8.11 -8.82 2.37
C THR A 157 -7.33 -7.61 1.85
N THR A 158 -8.03 -6.57 1.36
CA THR A 158 -7.37 -5.47 0.65
C THR A 158 -8.10 -4.13 0.79
N ILE A 159 -7.43 -3.07 0.37
CA ILE A 159 -8.02 -1.72 0.23
C ILE A 159 -8.39 -1.50 -1.23
N ILE A 160 -9.66 -1.24 -1.49
CA ILE A 160 -10.16 -0.96 -2.85
C ILE A 160 -10.03 0.54 -3.12
N GLN A 161 -9.27 0.89 -4.15
CA GLN A 161 -9.14 2.26 -4.63
C GLN A 161 -10.33 2.66 -5.53
N PRO A 162 -10.82 3.91 -5.44
CA PRO A 162 -11.91 4.40 -6.27
C PRO A 162 -11.39 4.85 -7.66
N ASN A 163 -10.73 3.96 -8.41
CA ASN A 163 -10.00 4.31 -9.64
C ASN A 163 -10.90 4.95 -10.71
N LYS A 164 -12.14 4.46 -10.89
CA LYS A 164 -13.09 5.06 -11.82
C LYS A 164 -13.47 6.49 -11.40
N ALA A 165 -13.73 6.70 -10.11
CA ALA A 165 -14.08 8.02 -9.59
C ALA A 165 -12.87 8.98 -9.62
N LYS A 166 -11.63 8.48 -9.39
CA LYS A 166 -10.41 9.29 -9.58
C LYS A 166 -10.27 9.76 -11.02
N GLY A 167 -10.42 8.84 -11.98
CA GLY A 167 -10.34 9.17 -13.40
C GLY A 167 -11.40 10.18 -13.83
N ALA A 168 -12.66 9.97 -13.45
CA ALA A 168 -13.74 10.91 -13.75
C ALA A 168 -13.50 12.30 -13.12
N ALA A 169 -13.09 12.35 -11.85
CA ALA A 169 -12.81 13.60 -11.17
C ALA A 169 -11.63 14.36 -11.79
N ALA A 170 -10.57 13.64 -12.19
CA ALA A 170 -9.42 14.23 -12.87
C ALA A 170 -9.80 14.79 -14.26
N GLY A 171 -10.61 14.03 -15.02
CA GLY A 171 -11.12 14.48 -16.32
C GLY A 171 -11.97 15.74 -16.21
N HIS A 172 -12.90 15.79 -15.27
CA HIS A 172 -13.71 17.01 -15.03
C HIS A 172 -12.85 18.20 -14.59
N MET A 173 -11.88 17.98 -13.70
CA MET A 173 -10.99 19.03 -13.25
C MET A 173 -10.16 19.59 -14.41
N LEU A 174 -9.61 18.72 -15.25
CA LEU A 174 -8.84 19.12 -16.43
C LEU A 174 -9.71 19.89 -17.44
N SER A 175 -10.94 19.42 -17.74
CA SER A 175 -11.86 20.10 -18.63
C SER A 175 -12.20 21.51 -18.14
N ASN A 176 -12.42 21.67 -16.84
CA ASN A 176 -12.67 23.00 -16.25
C ASN A 176 -11.45 23.94 -16.36
N LEU A 177 -10.24 23.40 -16.18
CA LEU A 177 -9.00 24.17 -16.33
C LEU A 177 -8.78 24.65 -17.77
N ILE A 178 -9.05 23.77 -18.75
CA ILE A 178 -8.98 24.11 -20.18
C ILE A 178 -10.00 25.21 -20.51
N ALA A 179 -11.26 25.03 -20.11
CA ALA A 179 -12.30 26.03 -20.37
C ALA A 179 -12.00 27.41 -19.72
N ALA A 180 -11.37 27.40 -18.54
CA ALA A 180 -10.93 28.63 -17.88
C ALA A 180 -9.74 29.28 -18.60
N ALA A 181 -8.82 28.51 -19.16
CA ALA A 181 -7.68 29.03 -19.90
C ALA A 181 -8.10 29.67 -21.25
N ASP A 182 -9.15 29.10 -21.89
CA ASP A 182 -9.71 29.65 -23.12
C ASP A 182 -10.50 30.93 -22.91
N ASN A 183 -10.87 31.26 -21.69
CA ASN A 183 -11.59 32.50 -21.33
C ASN A 183 -10.66 33.49 -20.62
N ALA A 184 -10.07 34.40 -21.38
CA ALA A 184 -9.12 35.40 -20.86
C ALA A 184 -9.69 36.34 -19.77
N ALA A 185 -11.01 36.37 -19.59
CA ALA A 185 -11.69 37.14 -18.53
C ALA A 185 -11.99 36.27 -17.28
N ALA A 186 -11.75 34.99 -17.32
CA ALA A 186 -11.98 34.11 -16.17
C ALA A 186 -10.87 34.27 -15.13
N ALA A 187 -11.27 34.41 -13.87
CA ALA A 187 -10.32 34.32 -12.77
C ALA A 187 -9.61 32.97 -12.80
N VAL A 188 -8.28 32.97 -12.58
CA VAL A 188 -7.51 31.71 -12.45
C VAL A 188 -8.18 30.85 -11.38
N PRO A 189 -8.62 29.61 -11.71
CA PRO A 189 -9.27 28.77 -10.72
C PRO A 189 -8.34 28.53 -9.53
N ALA A 190 -8.85 28.66 -8.32
CA ALA A 190 -8.10 28.29 -7.13
C ALA A 190 -7.63 26.83 -7.26
N VAL A 191 -6.42 26.54 -6.81
CA VAL A 191 -5.86 25.19 -6.81
C VAL A 191 -6.85 24.25 -6.12
N SER A 192 -7.46 23.36 -6.91
CA SER A 192 -8.46 22.47 -6.39
C SER A 192 -7.83 21.13 -6.01
N ARG A 193 -8.19 20.66 -4.81
CA ARG A 193 -7.69 19.42 -4.24
C ARG A 193 -8.87 18.51 -3.89
N ARG A 194 -8.93 17.33 -4.53
CA ARG A 194 -10.00 16.37 -4.30
C ARG A 194 -9.43 15.04 -3.78
N VAL A 195 -9.71 14.74 -2.53
CA VAL A 195 -9.34 13.47 -1.88
C VAL A 195 -10.56 12.58 -1.83
N LEU A 196 -10.46 11.37 -2.39
CA LEU A 196 -11.52 10.39 -2.46
C LEU A 196 -11.33 9.31 -1.39
N ARG A 197 -12.42 8.74 -0.92
CA ARG A 197 -12.41 7.66 0.06
C ARG A 197 -12.10 6.33 -0.61
N THR A 198 -11.32 5.49 0.07
CA THR A 198 -11.12 4.08 -0.25
C THR A 198 -12.09 3.19 0.53
N ASN A 199 -12.26 1.95 0.11
CA ASN A 199 -13.06 0.96 0.81
C ASN A 199 -12.16 -0.19 1.29
N PHE A 200 -12.34 -0.62 2.53
CA PHE A 200 -11.73 -1.85 3.03
C PHE A 200 -12.58 -3.04 2.64
N ALA A 201 -11.96 -4.05 2.03
CA ALA A 201 -12.58 -5.33 1.69
C ALA A 201 -11.98 -6.42 2.60
N ALA A 202 -12.75 -6.84 3.58
CA ALA A 202 -12.40 -8.02 4.36
C ALA A 202 -12.54 -9.26 3.46
N GLY A 203 -11.43 -9.93 3.24
CA GLY A 203 -11.34 -11.19 2.51
C GLY A 203 -11.21 -12.39 3.45
N ARG A 204 -10.55 -13.43 2.97
CA ARG A 204 -10.30 -14.67 3.71
C ARG A 204 -8.81 -14.94 3.99
N THR A 205 -7.94 -13.94 3.85
CA THR A 205 -6.49 -14.07 3.99
C THR A 205 -5.96 -13.57 5.33
N VAL A 206 -6.84 -13.27 6.30
CA VAL A 206 -6.48 -12.86 7.66
C VAL A 206 -7.22 -13.74 8.66
N ALA A 207 -6.49 -14.31 9.61
CA ALA A 207 -7.00 -15.07 10.74
C ALA A 207 -6.10 -14.83 11.98
N PRO A 208 -6.53 -15.17 13.20
CA PRO A 208 -5.65 -15.11 14.36
C PRO A 208 -4.37 -15.95 14.18
N PRO A 209 -3.20 -15.47 14.67
CA PRO A 209 -1.98 -16.27 14.66
C PRO A 209 -2.13 -17.53 15.52
N ARG A 210 -1.52 -18.62 15.08
CA ARG A 210 -1.45 -19.87 15.85
C ARG A 210 -0.42 -19.81 16.95
#